data_4760678463c13f469519afa31b67fc26
#
_entry.id   4760678463c13f469519afa31b67fc26
#
_cell.length_a   1.000
_cell.length_b   1.000
_cell.length_c   1.000
_cell.angle_alpha   90.00
_cell.angle_beta   90.00
_cell.angle_gamma   90.00
#
_symmetry.space_group_name_H-M   'P 1'
#
loop_
_entity.id
_entity.type
_entity.pdbx_description
1 polymer ?
#
loop_
_entity_poly.entity_id
_entity_poly.type
_entity_poly.pdbx_seq_one_letter_code
_entity_poly.pdbx_strand_id
1 'polypeptide(L)'
;MGLGYLCAWRATEANGIAMMWAMIILVSIGTGFFKGNVSGINGRLFPLADQDELDTVFNLQYMFVNIGSFCGTTFLSLIGTNAGYRTMFLVCGIFLFIDCVWWFVGMKSFGDAGKKPFLVDNRSENVEKADKEKDNAPLTKLEKNRVIAILIVTVFSGIFWLIWYMAYMPVYYEFGPVSQGGSGWANWNIGSFEMPTAWFDSMNGLLCIILCPIFAGIWAKMRQRPQGDWGMFTKTAIGIIILGLCTGSMVLAAALSGQGTKDPVGIWVIILASVCMSLGEVIFSPLGNAFISKYAPKKLLGTMLGVWPLIIFFSGKAYGPLYNWLGNFDFVKAYGVVTIIIVACGVIMLAFTKKFDKMVEGK
;
A
#
# COMPACT_ATOMS: atom_id res chain seq x y z
N MET A 1 12.21 16.10 -2.78
CA MET A 1 10.93 16.11 -2.01
C MET A 1 10.76 17.43 -1.24
N GLY A 2 11.64 17.84 -0.33
CA GLY A 2 11.51 19.06 0.47
C GLY A 2 11.29 20.34 -0.37
N LEU A 3 12.04 20.52 -1.47
CA LEU A 3 11.82 21.63 -2.40
C LEU A 3 10.41 21.63 -3.01
N GLY A 4 9.84 20.44 -3.28
CA GLY A 4 8.48 20.33 -3.79
C GLY A 4 7.45 20.86 -2.79
N TYR A 5 7.56 20.49 -1.52
CA TYR A 5 6.67 21.03 -0.49
C TYR A 5 6.84 22.53 -0.27
N LEU A 6 8.06 23.09 -0.42
CA LEU A 6 8.27 24.53 -0.40
C LEU A 6 7.59 25.23 -1.60
N CYS A 7 7.53 24.60 -2.78
CA CYS A 7 6.74 25.10 -3.90
C CYS A 7 5.25 25.20 -3.53
N ALA A 8 4.68 24.15 -2.91
CA ALA A 8 3.29 24.18 -2.45
C ALA A 8 3.04 25.27 -1.39
N TRP A 9 3.96 25.45 -0.46
CA TRP A 9 3.91 26.57 0.51
C TRP A 9 3.87 27.93 -0.15
N ARG A 10 4.61 28.13 -1.25
CA ARG A 10 4.66 29.37 -2.02
C ARG A 10 3.50 29.54 -3.00
N ALA A 11 2.61 28.56 -3.12
CA ALA A 11 1.46 28.67 -4.01
C ALA A 11 0.54 29.82 -3.61
N THR A 12 0.11 30.60 -4.60
CA THR A 12 -0.82 31.72 -4.50
C THR A 12 -1.91 31.55 -5.55
N GLU A 13 -2.95 32.37 -5.54
CA GLU A 13 -4.00 32.32 -6.57
C GLU A 13 -3.42 32.52 -7.99
N ALA A 14 -2.41 33.36 -8.15
CA ALA A 14 -1.80 33.63 -9.44
C ALA A 14 -0.91 32.51 -9.99
N ASN A 15 -0.26 31.73 -9.11
CA ASN A 15 0.72 30.71 -9.51
C ASN A 15 0.41 29.30 -8.98
N GLY A 16 -0.74 29.12 -8.33
CA GLY A 16 -1.08 27.89 -7.59
C GLY A 16 -0.95 26.63 -8.42
N ILE A 17 -1.48 26.61 -9.63
CA ILE A 17 -1.42 25.45 -10.53
C ILE A 17 0.03 25.09 -10.85
N ALA A 18 0.87 26.06 -11.22
CA ALA A 18 2.27 25.81 -11.55
C ALA A 18 3.06 25.31 -10.35
N MET A 19 2.84 25.89 -9.15
CA MET A 19 3.50 25.48 -7.92
C MET A 19 3.07 24.08 -7.46
N MET A 20 1.80 23.71 -7.64
CA MET A 20 1.31 22.36 -7.34
C MET A 20 1.88 21.33 -8.31
N TRP A 21 1.99 21.63 -9.61
CA TRP A 21 2.68 20.76 -10.55
C TRP A 21 4.16 20.60 -10.22
N ALA A 22 4.84 21.67 -9.85
CA ALA A 22 6.24 21.62 -9.40
C ALA A 22 6.38 20.74 -8.16
N MET A 23 5.47 20.84 -7.18
CA MET A 23 5.41 19.93 -6.03
C MET A 23 5.28 18.48 -6.47
N ILE A 24 4.28 18.16 -7.30
CA ILE A 24 4.01 16.79 -7.75
C ILE A 24 5.24 16.20 -8.43
N ILE A 25 5.85 16.92 -9.36
CA ILE A 25 7.03 16.46 -10.09
C ILE A 25 8.23 16.22 -9.15
N LEU A 26 8.56 17.23 -8.31
CA LEU A 26 9.73 17.16 -7.42
C LEU A 26 9.56 16.08 -6.33
N VAL A 27 8.35 15.94 -5.78
CA VAL A 27 8.07 14.89 -4.78
C VAL A 27 8.10 13.51 -5.43
N SER A 28 7.52 13.34 -6.63
CA SER A 28 7.52 12.06 -7.35
C SER A 28 8.93 11.61 -7.71
N ILE A 29 9.77 12.50 -8.26
CA ILE A 29 11.17 12.21 -8.56
C ILE A 29 11.91 11.85 -7.27
N GLY A 30 11.77 12.65 -6.21
CA GLY A 30 12.42 12.40 -4.92
C GLY A 30 11.99 11.09 -4.29
N THR A 31 10.71 10.71 -4.38
CA THR A 31 10.19 9.42 -3.88
C THR A 31 10.78 8.26 -4.68
N GLY A 32 10.91 8.39 -6.00
CA GLY A 32 11.54 7.37 -6.84
C GLY A 32 12.99 7.08 -6.45
N PHE A 33 13.78 8.13 -6.18
CA PHE A 33 15.15 7.95 -5.68
C PHE A 33 15.21 7.39 -4.25
N PHE A 34 14.25 7.70 -3.40
CA PHE A 34 14.27 7.32 -1.99
C PHE A 34 13.83 5.86 -1.76
N LYS A 35 12.62 5.48 -2.20
CA LYS A 35 11.99 4.21 -1.81
C LYS A 35 12.81 2.96 -2.12
N GLY A 36 13.37 2.87 -3.33
CA GLY A 36 14.15 1.69 -3.73
C GLY A 36 15.51 1.61 -3.04
N ASN A 37 16.16 2.74 -2.85
CA ASN A 37 17.52 2.78 -2.30
C ASN A 37 17.56 2.43 -0.81
N VAL A 38 16.59 2.87 -0.01
CA VAL A 38 16.54 2.54 1.42
C VAL A 38 16.45 1.03 1.64
N SER A 39 15.54 0.35 0.92
CA SER A 39 15.44 -1.11 1.00
C SER A 39 16.70 -1.82 0.51
N GLY A 40 17.35 -1.30 -0.55
CA GLY A 40 18.60 -1.83 -1.06
C GLY A 40 19.76 -1.68 -0.08
N ILE A 41 19.85 -0.56 0.64
CA ILE A 41 20.87 -0.32 1.68
C ILE A 41 20.60 -1.26 2.86
N ASN A 42 19.36 -1.36 3.35
CA ASN A 42 19.01 -2.26 4.45
C ASN A 42 19.41 -3.72 4.16
N GLY A 43 19.13 -4.22 2.96
CA GLY A 43 19.53 -5.56 2.57
C GLY A 43 21.04 -5.79 2.52
N ARG A 44 21.87 -4.73 2.40
CA ARG A 44 23.32 -4.81 2.36
C ARG A 44 24.01 -4.60 3.70
N LEU A 45 23.30 -4.05 4.68
CA LEU A 45 23.83 -3.89 6.03
C LEU A 45 23.92 -5.21 6.79
N PHE A 46 23.21 -6.24 6.32
CA PHE A 46 23.17 -7.55 6.97
C PHE A 46 23.79 -8.62 6.07
N PRO A 47 24.55 -9.58 6.63
CA PRO A 47 25.17 -10.66 5.87
C PRO A 47 24.09 -11.51 5.16
N LEU A 48 24.32 -11.83 3.88
CA LEU A 48 23.41 -12.69 3.08
C LEU A 48 23.23 -14.11 3.65
N ALA A 49 24.00 -14.49 4.66
CA ALA A 49 23.93 -15.80 5.29
C ALA A 49 22.80 -15.96 6.30
N ASP A 50 22.20 -14.86 6.79
CA ASP A 50 21.14 -14.90 7.80
C ASP A 50 19.83 -14.33 7.25
N GLN A 51 19.03 -15.24 6.66
CA GLN A 51 17.72 -14.89 6.06
C GLN A 51 16.69 -14.47 7.11
N ASP A 52 16.75 -15.02 8.33
CA ASP A 52 15.79 -14.71 9.39
C ASP A 52 16.02 -13.31 9.95
N GLU A 53 17.29 -12.87 10.04
CA GLU A 53 17.64 -11.49 10.38
C GLU A 53 17.16 -10.51 9.31
N LEU A 54 17.33 -10.87 8.03
CA LEU A 54 16.89 -10.03 6.91
C LEU A 54 15.39 -9.80 6.92
N ASP A 55 14.62 -10.86 7.13
CA ASP A 55 13.15 -10.77 7.24
C ASP A 55 12.74 -9.88 8.43
N THR A 56 13.46 -9.97 9.55
CA THR A 56 13.24 -9.11 10.72
C THR A 56 13.51 -7.65 10.41
N VAL A 57 14.60 -7.34 9.70
CA VAL A 57 14.97 -5.97 9.31
C VAL A 57 13.93 -5.35 8.39
N PHE A 58 13.45 -6.08 7.38
CA PHE A 58 12.40 -5.59 6.49
C PHE A 58 11.06 -5.40 7.21
N ASN A 59 10.73 -6.26 8.15
CA ASN A 59 9.55 -6.10 9.00
C ASN A 59 9.65 -4.84 9.88
N LEU A 60 10.82 -4.60 10.48
CA LEU A 60 11.08 -3.37 11.24
C LEU A 60 11.00 -2.13 10.35
N GLN A 61 11.59 -2.16 9.16
CA GLN A 61 11.48 -1.07 8.18
C GLN A 61 10.01 -0.78 7.86
N TYR A 62 9.22 -1.79 7.59
CA TYR A 62 7.78 -1.64 7.31
C TYR A 62 7.04 -1.04 8.51
N MET A 63 7.34 -1.48 9.71
CA MET A 63 6.76 -0.92 10.94
C MET A 63 7.11 0.57 11.10
N PHE A 64 8.38 0.97 10.90
CA PHE A 64 8.78 2.38 10.98
C PHE A 64 8.13 3.25 9.91
N VAL A 65 7.94 2.74 8.70
CA VAL A 65 7.19 3.43 7.64
C VAL A 65 5.74 3.68 8.09
N ASN A 66 5.08 2.71 8.71
CA ASN A 66 3.71 2.87 9.21
C ASN A 66 3.64 3.82 10.42
N ILE A 67 4.63 3.79 11.33
CA ILE A 67 4.73 4.77 12.43
C ILE A 67 4.88 6.19 11.86
N GLY A 68 5.76 6.37 10.87
CA GLY A 68 5.94 7.66 10.18
C GLY A 68 4.65 8.12 9.47
N SER A 69 3.95 7.21 8.81
CA SER A 69 2.65 7.49 8.17
C SER A 69 1.61 7.92 9.20
N PHE A 70 1.45 7.16 10.28
CA PHE A 70 0.53 7.49 11.36
C PHE A 70 0.82 8.86 11.98
N CYS A 71 2.05 9.11 12.39
CA CYS A 71 2.44 10.40 12.97
C CYS A 71 2.29 11.54 11.97
N GLY A 72 2.74 11.33 10.74
CA GLY A 72 2.69 12.35 9.68
C GLY A 72 1.26 12.76 9.36
N THR A 73 0.40 11.82 9.04
CA THR A 73 -1.01 12.11 8.70
C THR A 73 -1.78 12.67 9.90
N THR A 74 -1.51 12.21 11.12
CA THR A 74 -2.20 12.68 12.33
C THR A 74 -1.84 14.13 12.65
N PHE A 75 -0.55 14.44 12.77
CA PHE A 75 -0.11 15.76 13.23
C PHE A 75 -0.16 16.82 12.12
N LEU A 76 0.22 16.44 10.88
CA LEU A 76 0.20 17.38 9.78
C LEU A 76 -1.22 17.77 9.37
N SER A 77 -2.19 16.87 9.45
CA SER A 77 -3.59 17.21 9.20
C SER A 77 -4.14 18.19 10.23
N LEU A 78 -3.78 18.06 11.52
CA LEU A 78 -4.12 19.03 12.55
C LEU A 78 -3.54 20.42 12.26
N ILE A 79 -2.30 20.48 11.77
CA ILE A 79 -1.70 21.76 11.34
C ILE A 79 -2.47 22.31 10.14
N GLY A 80 -2.81 21.44 9.18
CA GLY A 80 -3.57 21.85 7.99
C GLY A 80 -4.93 22.44 8.31
N THR A 81 -5.68 21.81 9.22
CA THR A 81 -7.01 22.28 9.63
C THR A 81 -6.96 23.51 10.52
N ASN A 82 -6.02 23.62 11.46
CA ASN A 82 -5.97 24.72 12.43
C ASN A 82 -5.15 25.93 11.96
N ALA A 83 -4.04 25.72 11.22
CA ALA A 83 -3.11 26.77 10.79
C ALA A 83 -3.04 26.94 9.26
N GLY A 84 -3.85 26.19 8.52
CA GLY A 84 -3.94 26.21 7.07
C GLY A 84 -2.94 25.32 6.36
N TYR A 85 -3.34 24.83 5.19
CA TYR A 85 -2.55 23.89 4.38
C TYR A 85 -1.18 24.44 3.93
N ARG A 86 -1.06 25.77 3.75
CA ARG A 86 0.23 26.39 3.42
C ARG A 86 1.25 26.16 4.54
N THR A 87 0.82 26.36 5.79
CA THR A 87 1.67 26.10 6.98
C THR A 87 2.06 24.62 7.07
N MET A 88 1.11 23.73 6.80
CA MET A 88 1.36 22.30 6.75
C MET A 88 2.45 21.96 5.72
N PHE A 89 2.37 22.49 4.50
CA PHE A 89 3.39 22.25 3.47
C PHE A 89 4.77 22.80 3.85
N LEU A 90 4.84 23.96 4.51
CA LEU A 90 6.09 24.48 5.03
C LEU A 90 6.72 23.54 6.06
N VAL A 91 5.92 23.05 7.01
CA VAL A 91 6.36 22.10 8.04
C VAL A 91 6.86 20.82 7.40
N CYS A 92 6.13 20.25 6.41
CA CYS A 92 6.59 19.08 5.65
C CYS A 92 7.96 19.32 4.98
N GLY A 93 8.13 20.48 4.36
CA GLY A 93 9.40 20.86 3.74
C GLY A 93 10.55 20.92 4.74
N ILE A 94 10.34 21.57 5.89
CA ILE A 94 11.34 21.67 6.98
C ILE A 94 11.73 20.27 7.50
N PHE A 95 10.76 19.41 7.81
CA PHE A 95 11.03 18.05 8.28
C PHE A 95 11.86 17.25 7.28
N LEU A 96 11.58 17.36 5.98
CA LEU A 96 12.37 16.67 4.96
C LEU A 96 13.80 17.22 4.82
N PHE A 97 14.03 18.49 5.10
CA PHE A 97 15.40 19.02 5.16
C PHE A 97 16.14 18.55 6.41
N ILE A 98 15.45 18.47 7.55
CA ILE A 98 16.01 17.88 8.78
C ILE A 98 16.36 16.41 8.54
N ASP A 99 15.47 15.64 7.92
CA ASP A 99 15.69 14.25 7.55
C ASP A 99 16.90 14.10 6.61
N CYS A 100 17.03 15.00 5.64
CA CYS A 100 18.21 15.03 4.74
C CYS A 100 19.51 15.22 5.52
N VAL A 101 19.55 16.16 6.46
CA VAL A 101 20.74 16.36 7.33
C VAL A 101 21.02 15.14 8.18
N TRP A 102 19.97 14.56 8.79
CA TRP A 102 20.06 13.33 9.57
C TRP A 102 20.61 12.16 8.75
N TRP A 103 20.15 12.02 7.51
CA TRP A 103 20.64 11.02 6.58
C TRP A 103 22.15 11.18 6.31
N PHE A 104 22.59 12.39 6.01
CA PHE A 104 24.02 12.67 5.77
C PHE A 104 24.89 12.37 6.99
N VAL A 105 24.40 12.66 8.20
CA VAL A 105 25.09 12.30 9.45
C VAL A 105 25.14 10.78 9.62
N GLY A 106 23.99 10.11 9.38
CA GLY A 106 23.85 8.66 9.52
C GLY A 106 24.63 7.84 8.49
N MET A 107 24.89 8.38 7.30
CA MET A 107 25.66 7.71 6.25
C MET A 107 27.04 7.21 6.73
N LYS A 108 27.63 7.88 7.71
CA LYS A 108 28.92 7.47 8.29
C LYS A 108 28.84 6.10 8.96
N SER A 109 27.66 5.70 9.45
CA SER A 109 27.42 4.42 10.12
C SER A 109 27.22 3.25 9.12
N PHE A 110 26.95 3.55 7.85
CA PHE A 110 26.62 2.52 6.85
C PHE A 110 27.88 1.89 6.21
N GLY A 111 29.09 2.36 6.56
CA GLY A 111 30.32 1.86 5.97
C GLY A 111 30.33 2.05 4.44
N ASP A 112 30.46 0.94 3.71
CA ASP A 112 30.44 0.95 2.24
C ASP A 112 29.07 0.63 1.63
N ALA A 113 28.07 0.32 2.46
CA ALA A 113 26.70 0.08 2.00
C ALA A 113 26.13 1.34 1.33
N GLY A 114 25.67 1.20 0.09
CA GLY A 114 25.11 2.28 -0.71
C GLY A 114 26.11 3.15 -1.47
N LYS A 115 27.43 3.01 -1.27
CA LYS A 115 28.45 3.78 -2.00
C LYS A 115 28.69 3.29 -3.42
N LYS A 116 28.46 2.01 -3.69
CA LYS A 116 28.60 1.40 -5.02
C LYS A 116 27.28 0.76 -5.43
N PRO A 117 26.86 0.89 -6.71
CA PRO A 117 25.57 0.34 -7.17
C PRO A 117 25.49 -1.18 -7.01
N PHE A 118 26.58 -1.91 -7.30
CA PHE A 118 26.70 -3.36 -7.10
C PHE A 118 28.14 -3.69 -6.73
N LEU A 119 28.32 -4.52 -5.71
CA LEU A 119 29.55 -5.30 -5.62
C LEU A 119 29.43 -6.35 -6.72
N VAL A 120 30.25 -6.22 -7.75
CA VAL A 120 30.53 -7.34 -8.63
C VAL A 120 31.22 -8.36 -7.74
N ASP A 121 30.51 -9.42 -7.36
CA ASP A 121 31.10 -10.58 -6.74
C ASP A 121 32.24 -11.01 -7.68
N ASN A 122 33.43 -11.30 -7.15
CA ASN A 122 34.55 -11.89 -7.90
C ASN A 122 34.20 -13.34 -8.25
N ARG A 123 33.06 -13.58 -8.88
CA ARG A 123 32.70 -14.87 -9.46
C ARG A 123 33.62 -15.10 -10.64
N SER A 124 34.29 -16.24 -10.62
CA SER A 124 35.13 -16.64 -11.73
C SER A 124 34.33 -16.56 -13.05
N GLU A 125 34.97 -16.10 -14.13
CA GLU A 125 34.36 -15.98 -15.48
C GLU A 125 33.62 -17.25 -15.93
N ASN A 126 34.02 -18.43 -15.43
CA ASN A 126 33.41 -19.72 -15.71
C ASN A 126 32.02 -19.86 -15.05
N VAL A 127 31.80 -19.25 -13.86
CA VAL A 127 30.47 -19.27 -13.21
C VAL A 127 29.53 -18.29 -13.92
N GLU A 128 30.04 -17.15 -14.38
CA GLU A 128 29.22 -16.21 -15.17
C GLU A 128 28.80 -16.78 -16.54
N LYS A 129 29.67 -17.55 -17.21
CA LYS A 129 29.31 -18.22 -18.48
C LYS A 129 28.27 -19.32 -18.27
N ALA A 130 28.43 -20.15 -17.25
CA ALA A 130 27.48 -21.20 -16.91
C ALA A 130 26.11 -20.63 -16.46
N ASP A 131 26.08 -19.50 -15.75
CA ASP A 131 24.84 -18.80 -15.39
C ASP A 131 24.18 -18.16 -16.63
N LYS A 132 24.95 -17.54 -17.55
CA LYS A 132 24.42 -16.99 -18.82
C LYS A 132 23.85 -18.07 -19.77
N GLU A 133 24.45 -19.24 -19.83
CA GLU A 133 23.93 -20.37 -20.60
C GLU A 133 22.62 -20.91 -20.01
N LYS A 134 22.50 -21.00 -18.68
CA LYS A 134 21.26 -21.35 -17.99
C LYS A 134 20.18 -20.28 -18.16
N ASP A 135 20.56 -19.00 -18.18
CA ASP A 135 19.63 -17.89 -18.39
C ASP A 135 19.05 -17.83 -19.82
N ASN A 136 19.76 -18.38 -20.81
CA ASN A 136 19.26 -18.46 -22.19
C ASN A 136 18.39 -19.70 -22.47
N ALA A 137 18.32 -20.66 -21.56
CA ALA A 137 17.48 -21.85 -21.73
C ALA A 137 16.00 -21.47 -21.73
N PRO A 138 15.14 -22.13 -22.55
CA PRO A 138 13.70 -21.87 -22.52
C PRO A 138 13.10 -22.26 -21.16
N LEU A 139 12.06 -21.49 -20.74
CA LEU A 139 11.35 -21.75 -19.49
C LEU A 139 10.77 -23.16 -19.48
N THR A 140 11.01 -23.90 -18.42
CA THR A 140 10.38 -25.18 -18.15
C THR A 140 8.86 -25.01 -17.98
N LYS A 141 8.10 -26.10 -18.07
CA LYS A 141 6.65 -26.09 -17.84
C LYS A 141 6.29 -25.56 -16.46
N LEU A 142 7.07 -25.96 -15.43
CA LEU A 142 6.88 -25.49 -14.05
C LEU A 142 7.15 -23.98 -13.93
N GLU A 143 8.21 -23.49 -14.52
CA GLU A 143 8.53 -22.05 -14.50
C GLU A 143 7.47 -21.22 -15.21
N LYS A 144 6.94 -21.68 -16.35
CA LYS A 144 5.80 -21.03 -17.02
C LYS A 144 4.57 -20.99 -16.12
N ASN A 145 4.24 -22.09 -15.45
CA ASN A 145 3.13 -22.12 -14.50
C ASN A 145 3.32 -21.15 -13.34
N ARG A 146 4.53 -21.03 -12.79
CA ARG A 146 4.87 -20.08 -11.73
C ARG A 146 4.72 -18.62 -12.19
N VAL A 147 5.18 -18.31 -13.40
CA VAL A 147 4.98 -16.97 -13.99
C VAL A 147 3.49 -16.65 -14.11
N ILE A 148 2.69 -17.58 -14.64
CA ILE A 148 1.23 -17.39 -14.77
C ILE A 148 0.60 -17.21 -13.39
N ALA A 149 0.99 -18.00 -12.40
CA ALA A 149 0.49 -17.88 -11.03
C ALA A 149 0.82 -16.53 -10.40
N ILE A 150 2.05 -16.02 -10.59
CA ILE A 150 2.46 -14.67 -10.15
C ILE A 150 1.61 -13.60 -10.84
N LEU A 151 1.39 -13.69 -12.14
CA LEU A 151 0.56 -12.73 -12.88
C LEU A 151 -0.89 -12.74 -12.39
N ILE A 152 -1.46 -13.91 -12.09
CA ILE A 152 -2.81 -14.03 -11.52
C ILE A 152 -2.89 -13.29 -10.17
N VAL A 153 -1.98 -13.58 -9.23
CA VAL A 153 -1.95 -12.88 -7.93
C VAL A 153 -1.78 -11.39 -8.13
N THR A 154 -0.92 -10.97 -9.07
CA THR A 154 -0.67 -9.55 -9.35
C THR A 154 -1.92 -8.85 -9.86
N VAL A 155 -2.70 -9.48 -10.76
CA VAL A 155 -3.97 -8.90 -11.25
C VAL A 155 -4.98 -8.77 -10.12
N PHE A 156 -5.16 -9.81 -9.29
CA PHE A 156 -6.06 -9.73 -8.14
C PHE A 156 -5.60 -8.69 -7.10
N SER A 157 -4.30 -8.56 -6.90
CA SER A 157 -3.73 -7.47 -6.10
C SER A 157 -4.06 -6.09 -6.70
N GLY A 158 -4.02 -5.96 -8.03
CA GLY A 158 -4.44 -4.74 -8.73
C GLY A 158 -5.91 -4.39 -8.46
N ILE A 159 -6.80 -5.37 -8.49
CA ILE A 159 -8.22 -5.19 -8.13
C ILE A 159 -8.35 -4.73 -6.67
N PHE A 160 -7.61 -5.38 -5.75
CA PHE A 160 -7.60 -4.97 -4.34
C PHE A 160 -7.18 -3.52 -4.20
N TRP A 161 -6.04 -3.12 -4.75
CA TRP A 161 -5.53 -1.76 -4.63
C TRP A 161 -6.42 -0.72 -5.31
N LEU A 162 -7.07 -1.06 -6.42
CA LEU A 162 -8.05 -0.19 -7.07
C LEU A 162 -9.20 0.15 -6.12
N ILE A 163 -9.79 -0.86 -5.50
CA ILE A 163 -10.92 -0.68 -4.58
C ILE A 163 -10.45 -0.05 -3.25
N TRP A 164 -9.23 -0.38 -2.81
CA TRP A 164 -8.62 0.23 -1.64
C TRP A 164 -8.48 1.76 -1.81
N TYR A 165 -7.93 2.23 -2.94
CA TYR A 165 -7.90 3.65 -3.26
C TYR A 165 -9.29 4.26 -3.43
N MET A 166 -10.22 3.55 -4.06
CA MET A 166 -11.60 4.00 -4.20
C MET A 166 -12.31 4.18 -2.86
N ALA A 167 -11.98 3.40 -1.83
CA ALA A 167 -12.61 3.50 -0.52
C ALA A 167 -12.32 4.83 0.20
N TYR A 168 -11.22 5.51 -0.14
CA TYR A 168 -10.91 6.84 0.40
C TYR A 168 -11.86 7.91 -0.14
N MET A 169 -12.28 7.83 -1.39
CA MET A 169 -13.07 8.87 -2.04
C MET A 169 -14.37 9.18 -1.29
N PRO A 170 -15.24 8.19 -0.96
CA PRO A 170 -16.44 8.44 -0.19
C PRO A 170 -16.18 9.01 1.20
N VAL A 171 -15.10 8.60 1.85
CA VAL A 171 -14.76 9.11 3.18
C VAL A 171 -14.50 10.60 3.15
N TYR A 172 -13.83 11.10 2.11
CA TYR A 172 -13.54 12.51 1.97
C TYR A 172 -14.71 13.32 1.41
N TYR A 173 -15.42 12.80 0.39
CA TYR A 173 -16.40 13.59 -0.36
C TYR A 173 -17.84 13.41 0.15
N GLU A 174 -18.26 12.20 0.51
CA GLU A 174 -19.63 11.95 0.98
C GLU A 174 -19.73 11.97 2.50
N PHE A 175 -18.86 11.19 3.18
CA PHE A 175 -18.93 11.03 4.63
C PHE A 175 -18.19 12.14 5.41
N GLY A 176 -17.22 12.82 4.80
CA GLY A 176 -16.44 13.88 5.41
C GLY A 176 -17.30 15.07 5.88
N PRO A 177 -16.85 15.83 6.90
CA PRO A 177 -17.60 16.98 7.39
C PRO A 177 -17.67 18.10 6.35
N VAL A 178 -18.76 18.84 6.34
CA VAL A 178 -19.00 19.95 5.39
C VAL A 178 -17.93 21.04 5.53
N SER A 179 -17.46 21.31 6.74
CA SER A 179 -16.37 22.26 7.05
C SER A 179 -15.04 21.92 6.34
N GLN A 180 -14.84 20.62 6.00
CA GLN A 180 -13.63 20.12 5.35
C GLN A 180 -13.89 19.74 3.88
N GLY A 181 -15.03 20.14 3.30
CA GLY A 181 -15.37 19.94 1.90
C GLY A 181 -16.11 18.64 1.58
N GLY A 182 -16.53 17.88 2.61
CA GLY A 182 -17.40 16.71 2.45
C GLY A 182 -18.88 17.04 2.42
N SER A 183 -19.72 16.03 2.24
CA SER A 183 -21.19 16.17 2.24
C SER A 183 -21.85 15.92 3.59
N GLY A 184 -21.08 15.56 4.61
CA GLY A 184 -21.55 15.42 6.00
C GLY A 184 -22.41 14.19 6.28
N TRP A 185 -22.28 13.09 5.52
CA TRP A 185 -23.07 11.88 5.77
C TRP A 185 -22.67 11.14 7.05
N ALA A 186 -21.51 11.44 7.63
CA ALA A 186 -21.09 10.94 8.92
C ALA A 186 -20.76 12.08 9.89
N ASN A 187 -20.97 11.83 11.18
CA ASN A 187 -20.63 12.78 12.23
C ASN A 187 -19.22 12.57 12.72
N TRP A 188 -18.34 13.54 12.45
CA TRP A 188 -16.92 13.54 12.83
C TRP A 188 -16.63 14.28 14.15
N ASN A 189 -17.67 14.68 14.87
CA ASN A 189 -17.50 15.43 16.12
C ASN A 189 -17.37 14.51 17.33
N ILE A 190 -16.36 14.79 18.16
CA ILE A 190 -16.23 14.25 19.51
C ILE A 190 -16.38 15.43 20.48
N GLY A 191 -17.57 15.62 21.01
CA GLY A 191 -17.91 16.81 21.77
C GLY A 191 -17.82 18.06 20.90
N SER A 192 -16.97 19.02 21.28
CA SER A 192 -16.70 20.25 20.53
C SER A 192 -15.57 20.13 19.51
N PHE A 193 -14.87 18.99 19.47
CA PHE A 193 -13.75 18.78 18.55
C PHE A 193 -14.22 18.05 17.30
N GLU A 194 -14.02 18.68 16.14
CA GLU A 194 -14.23 18.05 14.84
C GLU A 194 -12.92 17.39 14.36
N MET A 195 -12.98 16.07 14.15
CA MET A 195 -11.81 15.30 13.70
C MET A 195 -11.46 15.62 12.23
N PRO A 196 -10.18 15.79 11.90
CA PRO A 196 -9.75 15.85 10.51
C PRO A 196 -10.11 14.59 9.73
N THR A 197 -10.68 14.72 8.53
CA THR A 197 -11.00 13.58 7.66
C THR A 197 -9.76 12.74 7.35
N ALA A 198 -8.57 13.36 7.27
CA ALA A 198 -7.30 12.69 7.06
C ALA A 198 -6.90 11.72 8.19
N TRP A 199 -7.59 11.73 9.34
CA TRP A 199 -7.38 10.72 10.38
C TRP A 199 -7.85 9.33 9.95
N PHE A 200 -8.66 9.22 8.90
CA PHE A 200 -8.94 7.94 8.27
C PHE A 200 -7.66 7.26 7.77
N ASP A 201 -6.75 8.02 7.14
CA ASP A 201 -5.43 7.52 6.74
C ASP A 201 -4.56 7.18 7.95
N SER A 202 -4.62 8.01 8.99
CA SER A 202 -3.89 7.76 10.25
C SER A 202 -4.32 6.45 10.90
N MET A 203 -5.62 6.15 10.88
CA MET A 203 -6.15 4.88 11.40
C MET A 203 -5.60 3.67 10.65
N ASN A 204 -5.47 3.73 9.34
CA ASN A 204 -4.86 2.65 8.58
C ASN A 204 -3.40 2.42 9.05
N GLY A 205 -2.59 3.47 9.15
CA GLY A 205 -1.22 3.37 9.67
C GLY A 205 -1.15 2.75 11.08
N LEU A 206 -2.00 3.22 12.01
CA LEU A 206 -2.08 2.70 13.37
C LEU A 206 -2.50 1.22 13.40
N LEU A 207 -3.52 0.86 12.62
CA LEU A 207 -3.99 -0.52 12.52
C LEU A 207 -2.93 -1.44 11.93
N CYS A 208 -2.18 -1.00 10.91
CA CYS A 208 -1.06 -1.78 10.37
C CYS A 208 0.03 -2.03 11.43
N ILE A 209 0.38 -1.03 12.26
CA ILE A 209 1.35 -1.20 13.35
C ILE A 209 0.90 -2.26 14.34
N ILE A 210 -0.40 -2.30 14.67
CA ILE A 210 -0.97 -3.23 15.65
C ILE A 210 -1.18 -4.62 15.01
N LEU A 211 -1.75 -4.67 13.80
CA LEU A 211 -2.18 -5.91 13.18
C LEU A 211 -1.02 -6.72 12.57
N CYS A 212 0.03 -6.08 12.04
CA CYS A 212 1.16 -6.79 11.45
C CYS A 212 1.82 -7.78 12.40
N PRO A 213 2.22 -7.43 13.65
CA PRO A 213 2.78 -8.41 14.58
C PRO A 213 1.77 -9.49 15.00
N ILE A 214 0.49 -9.14 15.12
CA ILE A 214 -0.57 -10.11 15.43
C ILE A 214 -0.67 -11.17 14.33
N PHE A 215 -0.77 -10.74 13.06
CA PHE A 215 -0.84 -11.67 11.93
C PHE A 215 0.46 -12.43 11.71
N ALA A 216 1.63 -11.81 11.93
CA ALA A 216 2.90 -12.54 11.92
C ALA A 216 2.89 -13.70 12.93
N GLY A 217 2.40 -13.48 14.15
CA GLY A 217 2.22 -14.52 15.17
C GLY A 217 1.19 -15.58 14.76
N ILE A 218 0.08 -15.19 14.14
CA ILE A 218 -0.94 -16.12 13.61
C ILE A 218 -0.32 -17.02 12.53
N TRP A 219 0.38 -16.44 11.55
CA TRP A 219 1.02 -17.20 10.47
C TRP A 219 2.12 -18.13 11.00
N ALA A 220 2.91 -17.69 12.00
CA ALA A 220 3.90 -18.54 12.66
C ALA A 220 3.27 -19.78 13.32
N LYS A 221 2.15 -19.60 14.04
CA LYS A 221 1.40 -20.72 14.64
C LYS A 221 0.76 -21.62 13.57
N MET A 222 0.28 -21.04 12.46
CA MET A 222 -0.33 -21.82 11.39
C MET A 222 0.68 -22.70 10.66
N ARG A 223 1.93 -22.23 10.46
CA ARG A 223 3.02 -23.04 9.90
C ARG A 223 3.34 -24.29 10.71
N GLN A 224 3.07 -24.27 12.01
CA GLN A 224 3.30 -25.45 12.90
C GLN A 224 2.18 -26.50 12.80
N ARG A 225 1.08 -26.22 12.12
CA ARG A 225 -0.03 -27.19 11.94
C ARG A 225 0.34 -28.27 10.92
N PRO A 226 -0.22 -29.49 11.02
CA PRO A 226 -0.01 -30.53 10.02
C PRO A 226 -0.38 -30.10 8.60
N GLN A 227 -1.39 -29.21 8.46
CA GLN A 227 -1.84 -28.66 7.18
C GLN A 227 -0.98 -27.49 6.68
N GLY A 228 -0.04 -26.99 7.52
CA GLY A 228 0.76 -25.80 7.23
C GLY A 228 0.00 -24.48 7.32
N ASP A 229 0.60 -23.43 6.77
CA ASP A 229 0.02 -22.09 6.63
C ASP A 229 -0.85 -22.01 5.36
N TRP A 230 -1.74 -21.03 5.30
CA TRP A 230 -2.49 -20.71 4.10
C TRP A 230 -1.57 -20.24 2.97
N GLY A 231 -1.81 -20.72 1.75
CA GLY A 231 -1.10 -20.27 0.57
C GLY A 231 -1.39 -18.81 0.26
N MET A 232 -0.53 -18.20 -0.59
CA MET A 232 -0.67 -16.79 -0.99
C MET A 232 -2.04 -16.51 -1.63
N PHE A 233 -2.55 -17.43 -2.44
CA PHE A 233 -3.86 -17.27 -3.09
C PHE A 233 -5.01 -17.21 -2.09
N THR A 234 -4.98 -18.05 -1.05
CA THR A 234 -5.99 -18.03 0.02
C THR A 234 -5.95 -16.72 0.80
N LYS A 235 -4.76 -16.24 1.16
CA LYS A 235 -4.59 -14.97 1.90
C LYS A 235 -5.07 -13.78 1.05
N THR A 236 -4.72 -13.74 -0.23
CA THR A 236 -5.19 -12.71 -1.14
C THR A 236 -6.71 -12.73 -1.29
N ALA A 237 -7.31 -13.91 -1.47
CA ALA A 237 -8.77 -14.07 -1.58
C ALA A 237 -9.49 -13.55 -0.33
N ILE A 238 -9.03 -13.91 0.86
CA ILE A 238 -9.59 -13.45 2.13
C ILE A 238 -9.42 -11.93 2.28
N GLY A 239 -8.24 -11.38 1.94
CA GLY A 239 -8.02 -9.93 1.95
C GLY A 239 -9.00 -9.19 1.06
N ILE A 240 -9.27 -9.69 -0.16
CA ILE A 240 -10.24 -9.12 -1.09
C ILE A 240 -11.67 -9.19 -0.54
N ILE A 241 -12.07 -10.32 0.08
CA ILE A 241 -13.41 -10.46 0.68
C ILE A 241 -13.58 -9.47 1.84
N ILE A 242 -12.57 -9.32 2.69
CA ILE A 242 -12.60 -8.37 3.81
C ILE A 242 -12.67 -6.92 3.30
N LEU A 243 -11.97 -6.60 2.22
CA LEU A 243 -12.10 -5.28 1.58
C LEU A 243 -13.53 -5.06 1.03
N GLY A 244 -14.20 -6.11 0.57
CA GLY A 244 -15.62 -6.07 0.23
C GLY A 244 -16.51 -5.71 1.43
N LEU A 245 -16.17 -6.13 2.65
CA LEU A 245 -16.87 -5.69 3.86
C LEU A 245 -16.65 -4.20 4.16
N CYS A 246 -15.47 -3.64 3.82
CA CYS A 246 -15.23 -2.21 3.91
C CYS A 246 -16.19 -1.42 3.01
N THR A 247 -16.27 -1.75 1.71
CA THR A 247 -17.22 -1.09 0.79
C THR A 247 -18.66 -1.35 1.19
N GLY A 248 -19.00 -2.54 1.68
CA GLY A 248 -20.31 -2.89 2.21
C GLY A 248 -20.73 -2.06 3.43
N SER A 249 -19.81 -1.75 4.34
CA SER A 249 -20.07 -0.86 5.48
C SER A 249 -20.38 0.57 5.02
N MET A 250 -19.73 1.05 3.96
CA MET A 250 -20.00 2.36 3.37
C MET A 250 -21.39 2.39 2.70
N VAL A 251 -21.78 1.31 2.02
CA VAL A 251 -23.14 1.17 1.48
C VAL A 251 -24.19 1.21 2.58
N LEU A 252 -23.95 0.51 3.69
CA LEU A 252 -24.81 0.54 4.86
C LEU A 252 -24.91 1.95 5.46
N ALA A 253 -23.77 2.64 5.61
CA ALA A 253 -23.71 4.01 6.10
C ALA A 253 -24.51 4.98 5.22
N ALA A 254 -24.35 4.88 3.91
CA ALA A 254 -25.08 5.70 2.94
C ALA A 254 -26.61 5.43 3.00
N ALA A 255 -27.00 4.16 3.13
CA ALA A 255 -28.41 3.80 3.29
C ALA A 255 -29.01 4.33 4.59
N LEU A 256 -28.27 4.28 5.70
CA LEU A 256 -28.72 4.79 7.01
C LEU A 256 -28.84 6.31 7.03
N SER A 257 -27.86 7.04 6.48
CA SER A 257 -27.92 8.50 6.34
C SER A 257 -28.88 8.99 5.24
N GLY A 258 -29.50 8.04 4.50
CA GLY A 258 -30.33 8.38 3.35
C GLY A 258 -29.56 9.19 2.30
N GLN A 259 -28.25 8.95 2.15
CA GLN A 259 -27.37 9.70 1.27
C GLN A 259 -27.38 11.22 1.59
N GLY A 260 -27.34 11.55 2.88
CA GLY A 260 -27.35 12.93 3.37
C GLY A 260 -28.74 13.57 3.52
N THR A 261 -29.84 12.84 3.26
CA THR A 261 -31.20 13.34 3.47
C THR A 261 -31.74 13.12 4.89
N LYS A 262 -31.03 12.31 5.68
CA LYS A 262 -31.32 12.02 7.09
C LYS A 262 -30.17 12.46 7.98
N ASP A 263 -30.29 12.22 9.28
CA ASP A 263 -29.21 12.51 10.23
C ASP A 263 -27.92 11.77 9.85
N PRO A 264 -26.75 12.42 10.04
CA PRO A 264 -25.46 11.80 9.80
C PRO A 264 -25.27 10.52 10.63
N VAL A 265 -24.70 9.48 10.02
CA VAL A 265 -24.35 8.26 10.76
C VAL A 265 -23.22 8.53 11.76
N GLY A 266 -23.17 7.75 12.83
CA GLY A 266 -22.07 7.84 13.79
C GLY A 266 -20.72 7.44 13.16
N ILE A 267 -19.65 8.04 13.65
CA ILE A 267 -18.27 7.81 13.17
C ILE A 267 -17.85 6.31 13.22
N TRP A 268 -18.50 5.49 14.02
CA TRP A 268 -18.21 4.07 14.17
C TRP A 268 -18.26 3.30 12.84
N VAL A 269 -19.06 3.75 11.87
CA VAL A 269 -19.14 3.12 10.54
C VAL A 269 -17.85 3.36 9.76
N ILE A 270 -17.30 4.57 9.86
CA ILE A 270 -16.02 4.94 9.23
C ILE A 270 -14.88 4.17 9.89
N ILE A 271 -14.92 4.01 11.21
CA ILE A 271 -13.98 3.17 11.97
C ILE A 271 -14.05 1.72 11.48
N LEU A 272 -15.25 1.16 11.35
CA LEU A 272 -15.45 -0.20 10.83
C LEU A 272 -14.89 -0.35 9.41
N ALA A 273 -15.14 0.61 8.53
CA ALA A 273 -14.59 0.62 7.17
C ALA A 273 -13.06 0.61 7.18
N SER A 274 -12.42 1.46 8.01
CA SER A 274 -10.97 1.51 8.16
C SER A 274 -10.40 0.20 8.71
N VAL A 275 -11.05 -0.41 9.71
CA VAL A 275 -10.64 -1.70 10.28
C VAL A 275 -10.70 -2.80 9.21
N CYS A 276 -11.80 -2.91 8.46
CA CYS A 276 -11.93 -3.89 7.38
C CYS A 276 -10.88 -3.67 6.27
N MET A 277 -10.64 -2.42 5.89
CA MET A 277 -9.66 -2.05 4.89
C MET A 277 -8.24 -2.45 5.31
N SER A 278 -7.84 -2.11 6.53
CA SER A 278 -6.51 -2.42 7.08
C SER A 278 -6.32 -3.93 7.32
N LEU A 279 -7.35 -4.64 7.79
CA LEU A 279 -7.33 -6.11 7.91
C LEU A 279 -7.11 -6.76 6.55
N GLY A 280 -7.85 -6.34 5.53
CA GLY A 280 -7.69 -6.86 4.17
C GLY A 280 -6.27 -6.66 3.65
N GLU A 281 -5.69 -5.48 3.89
CA GLU A 281 -4.32 -5.14 3.48
C GLU A 281 -3.27 -5.99 4.17
N VAL A 282 -3.30 -6.07 5.50
CA VAL A 282 -2.26 -6.75 6.29
C VAL A 282 -2.21 -8.25 6.02
N ILE A 283 -3.34 -8.87 5.66
CA ILE A 283 -3.41 -10.31 5.40
C ILE A 283 -2.56 -10.73 4.20
N PHE A 284 -2.46 -9.91 3.15
CA PHE A 284 -1.76 -10.35 1.93
C PHE A 284 -0.65 -9.42 1.45
N SER A 285 -0.75 -8.11 1.68
CA SER A 285 0.14 -7.13 1.07
C SER A 285 1.64 -7.35 1.38
N PRO A 286 2.05 -7.67 2.61
CA PRO A 286 3.46 -7.91 2.93
C PRO A 286 4.03 -9.14 2.22
N LEU A 287 3.18 -10.06 1.75
CA LEU A 287 3.59 -11.35 1.22
C LEU A 287 3.86 -11.35 -0.29
N GLY A 288 3.44 -10.32 -1.01
CA GLY A 288 3.53 -10.26 -2.47
C GLY A 288 4.97 -10.36 -2.98
N ASN A 289 5.86 -9.53 -2.45
CA ASN A 289 7.28 -9.56 -2.83
C ASN A 289 7.96 -10.87 -2.41
N ALA A 290 7.64 -11.41 -1.23
CA ALA A 290 8.17 -12.69 -0.76
C ALA A 290 7.71 -13.84 -1.67
N PHE A 291 6.44 -13.86 -2.10
CA PHE A 291 5.90 -14.84 -3.02
C PHE A 291 6.62 -14.79 -4.38
N ILE A 292 6.80 -13.58 -4.95
CA ILE A 292 7.51 -13.40 -6.21
C ILE A 292 8.96 -13.85 -6.06
N SER A 293 9.66 -13.45 -5.01
CA SER A 293 11.06 -13.83 -4.76
C SER A 293 11.25 -15.33 -4.61
N LYS A 294 10.27 -16.03 -4.03
CA LYS A 294 10.32 -17.48 -3.82
C LYS A 294 10.09 -18.28 -5.10
N TYR A 295 9.18 -17.84 -5.95
CA TYR A 295 8.66 -18.67 -7.04
C TYR A 295 9.01 -18.18 -8.45
N ALA A 296 9.43 -16.93 -8.62
CA ALA A 296 9.81 -16.43 -9.93
C ALA A 296 11.08 -17.15 -10.46
N PRO A 297 11.11 -17.49 -11.75
CA PRO A 297 12.33 -17.97 -12.40
C PRO A 297 13.44 -16.92 -12.23
N LYS A 298 14.69 -17.33 -11.94
CA LYS A 298 15.82 -16.42 -11.68
C LYS A 298 15.97 -15.35 -12.76
N LYS A 299 15.85 -15.75 -14.04
CA LYS A 299 15.94 -14.84 -15.19
C LYS A 299 14.81 -13.82 -15.31
N LEU A 300 13.66 -14.04 -14.71
CA LEU A 300 12.51 -13.14 -14.74
C LEU A 300 12.24 -12.47 -13.39
N LEU A 301 13.04 -12.75 -12.35
CA LEU A 301 12.80 -12.24 -11.00
C LEU A 301 12.69 -10.71 -10.97
N GLY A 302 13.64 -10.00 -11.57
CA GLY A 302 13.61 -8.53 -11.62
C GLY A 302 12.39 -8.00 -12.37
N THR A 303 12.02 -8.65 -13.48
CA THR A 303 10.81 -8.30 -14.25
C THR A 303 9.53 -8.51 -13.41
N MET A 304 9.40 -9.64 -12.74
CA MET A 304 8.23 -9.94 -11.91
C MET A 304 8.11 -9.02 -10.71
N LEU A 305 9.21 -8.69 -10.06
CA LEU A 305 9.25 -7.67 -8.99
C LEU A 305 8.88 -6.27 -9.51
N GLY A 306 9.17 -5.96 -10.79
CA GLY A 306 8.76 -4.71 -11.43
C GLY A 306 7.28 -4.68 -11.82
N VAL A 307 6.70 -5.82 -12.20
CA VAL A 307 5.27 -5.90 -12.58
C VAL A 307 4.34 -5.67 -11.39
N TRP A 308 4.74 -6.07 -10.19
CA TRP A 308 3.94 -5.86 -8.98
C TRP A 308 3.65 -4.37 -8.68
N PRO A 309 4.63 -3.45 -8.57
CA PRO A 309 4.34 -2.03 -8.38
C PRO A 309 3.70 -1.37 -9.61
N LEU A 310 3.92 -1.92 -10.81
CA LEU A 310 3.31 -1.41 -12.03
C LEU A 310 1.79 -1.56 -12.01
N ILE A 311 1.26 -2.70 -11.55
CA ILE A 311 -0.19 -2.88 -11.43
C ILE A 311 -0.79 -1.94 -10.38
N ILE A 312 -0.07 -1.70 -9.27
CA ILE A 312 -0.50 -0.73 -8.24
C ILE A 312 -0.55 0.69 -8.83
N PHE A 313 0.42 1.05 -9.69
CA PHE A 313 0.40 2.32 -10.41
C PHE A 313 -0.85 2.47 -11.28
N PHE A 314 -1.21 1.44 -12.06
CA PHE A 314 -2.43 1.47 -12.87
C PHE A 314 -3.70 1.57 -12.02
N SER A 315 -3.76 0.86 -10.90
CA SER A 315 -4.85 0.98 -9.92
C SER A 315 -4.96 2.41 -9.38
N GLY A 316 -3.81 3.02 -9.03
CA GLY A 316 -3.73 4.41 -8.58
C GLY A 316 -4.06 5.46 -9.66
N LYS A 317 -4.05 5.10 -10.95
CA LYS A 317 -4.52 5.98 -12.03
C LYS A 317 -5.99 5.77 -12.37
N ALA A 318 -6.50 4.57 -12.16
CA ALA A 318 -7.87 4.20 -12.56
C ALA A 318 -8.92 4.57 -11.51
N TYR A 319 -8.57 4.66 -10.22
CA TYR A 319 -9.59 4.84 -9.17
C TYR A 319 -10.33 6.18 -9.28
N GLY A 320 -9.65 7.29 -9.58
CA GLY A 320 -10.28 8.60 -9.69
C GLY A 320 -11.31 8.69 -10.84
N PRO A 321 -10.94 8.36 -12.09
CA PRO A 321 -11.91 8.27 -13.20
C PRO A 321 -13.06 7.31 -12.93
N LEU A 322 -12.79 6.16 -12.30
CA LEU A 322 -13.84 5.20 -11.94
C LEU A 322 -14.79 5.76 -10.89
N TYR A 323 -14.26 6.40 -9.85
CA TYR A 323 -15.08 7.08 -8.84
C TYR A 323 -15.98 8.15 -9.46
N ASN A 324 -15.43 9.02 -10.31
CA ASN A 324 -16.20 10.06 -11.00
C ASN A 324 -17.30 9.47 -11.91
N TRP A 325 -17.02 8.36 -12.60
CA TRP A 325 -18.02 7.66 -13.39
C TRP A 325 -19.14 7.08 -12.52
N LEU A 326 -18.79 6.45 -11.38
CA LEU A 326 -19.75 5.92 -10.40
C LEU A 326 -20.62 7.02 -9.79
N GLY A 327 -20.12 8.24 -9.65
CA GLY A 327 -20.85 9.42 -9.15
C GLY A 327 -22.06 9.83 -10.00
N ASN A 328 -22.17 9.32 -11.25
CA ASN A 328 -23.38 9.51 -12.08
C ASN A 328 -24.56 8.61 -11.65
N PHE A 329 -24.35 7.70 -10.72
CA PHE A 329 -25.33 6.74 -10.26
C PHE A 329 -25.66 6.96 -8.78
N ASP A 330 -26.79 6.42 -8.33
CA ASP A 330 -27.11 6.34 -6.92
C ASP A 330 -26.00 5.62 -6.16
N PHE A 331 -25.50 6.21 -5.07
CA PHE A 331 -24.35 5.71 -4.34
C PHE A 331 -24.56 4.28 -3.82
N VAL A 332 -25.74 4.02 -3.20
CA VAL A 332 -26.04 2.70 -2.62
C VAL A 332 -26.04 1.62 -3.69
N LYS A 333 -26.60 1.91 -4.87
CA LYS A 333 -26.61 0.96 -6.00
C LYS A 333 -25.22 0.78 -6.58
N ALA A 334 -24.49 1.87 -6.86
CA ALA A 334 -23.19 1.84 -7.48
C ALA A 334 -22.14 1.10 -6.60
N TYR A 335 -22.02 1.52 -5.34
CA TYR A 335 -21.10 0.87 -4.39
C TYR A 335 -21.60 -0.51 -3.93
N GLY A 336 -22.91 -0.75 -3.95
CA GLY A 336 -23.47 -2.09 -3.75
C GLY A 336 -23.00 -3.07 -4.83
N VAL A 337 -23.05 -2.67 -6.10
CA VAL A 337 -22.50 -3.47 -7.22
C VAL A 337 -20.98 -3.67 -7.08
N VAL A 338 -20.22 -2.62 -6.74
CA VAL A 338 -18.80 -2.73 -6.48
C VAL A 338 -18.53 -3.74 -5.36
N THR A 339 -19.28 -3.69 -4.27
CA THR A 339 -19.16 -4.63 -3.14
C THR A 339 -19.41 -6.07 -3.59
N ILE A 340 -20.44 -6.32 -4.37
CA ILE A 340 -20.76 -7.66 -4.90
C ILE A 340 -19.63 -8.15 -5.81
N ILE A 341 -19.13 -7.31 -6.71
CA ILE A 341 -18.05 -7.68 -7.63
C ILE A 341 -16.78 -8.05 -6.86
N ILE A 342 -16.35 -7.22 -5.89
CA ILE A 342 -15.13 -7.48 -5.15
C ILE A 342 -15.24 -8.76 -4.30
N VAL A 343 -16.37 -8.99 -3.64
CA VAL A 343 -16.61 -10.22 -2.88
C VAL A 343 -16.65 -11.43 -3.82
N ALA A 344 -17.31 -11.33 -4.97
CA ALA A 344 -17.33 -12.39 -5.98
C ALA A 344 -15.93 -12.71 -6.50
N CYS A 345 -15.09 -11.70 -6.77
CA CYS A 345 -13.68 -11.89 -7.14
C CYS A 345 -12.92 -12.68 -6.07
N GLY A 346 -13.07 -12.32 -4.79
CA GLY A 346 -12.44 -13.03 -3.68
C GLY A 346 -12.93 -14.48 -3.56
N VAL A 347 -14.24 -14.72 -3.68
CA VAL A 347 -14.83 -16.07 -3.64
C VAL A 347 -14.36 -16.93 -4.82
N ILE A 348 -14.32 -16.36 -6.03
CA ILE A 348 -13.79 -17.06 -7.23
C ILE A 348 -12.33 -17.45 -6.99
N MET A 349 -11.50 -16.51 -6.52
CA MET A 349 -10.10 -16.81 -6.21
C MET A 349 -9.98 -17.93 -5.15
N LEU A 350 -10.81 -17.87 -4.10
CA LEU A 350 -10.82 -18.88 -3.03
C LEU A 350 -11.20 -20.27 -3.55
N ALA A 351 -12.15 -20.35 -4.47
CA ALA A 351 -12.57 -21.62 -5.10
C ALA A 351 -11.46 -22.27 -5.94
N PHE A 352 -10.56 -21.46 -6.53
CA PHE A 352 -9.47 -21.95 -7.37
C PHE A 352 -8.11 -22.05 -6.65
N THR A 353 -8.01 -21.76 -5.36
CA THR A 353 -6.74 -21.75 -4.61
C THR A 353 -5.97 -23.06 -4.75
N LYS A 354 -6.62 -24.21 -4.57
CA LYS A 354 -5.98 -25.54 -4.71
C LYS A 354 -5.36 -25.76 -6.09
N LYS A 355 -5.96 -25.24 -7.15
CA LYS A 355 -5.44 -25.34 -8.51
C LYS A 355 -4.22 -24.45 -8.68
N PHE A 356 -4.28 -23.24 -8.17
CA PHE A 356 -3.17 -22.29 -8.24
C PHE A 356 -1.97 -22.72 -7.40
N ASP A 357 -2.19 -23.25 -6.19
CA ASP A 357 -1.12 -23.80 -5.36
C ASP A 357 -0.41 -24.96 -6.06
N LYS A 358 -1.14 -25.88 -6.72
CA LYS A 358 -0.53 -26.94 -7.54
C LYS A 358 0.30 -26.41 -8.70
N MET A 359 -0.13 -25.32 -9.36
CA MET A 359 0.65 -24.69 -10.45
C MET A 359 2.01 -24.20 -9.96
N VAL A 360 2.09 -23.71 -8.74
CA VAL A 360 3.32 -23.17 -8.15
C VAL A 360 4.23 -24.26 -7.62
N GLU A 361 3.65 -25.30 -6.97
CA GLU A 361 4.40 -26.40 -6.35
C GLU A 361 4.84 -27.46 -7.36
N GLY A 362 4.19 -27.56 -8.51
CA GLY A 362 4.50 -28.55 -9.55
C GLY A 362 3.95 -29.95 -9.25
N LYS A 363 2.90 -30.03 -8.42
CA LYS A 363 2.21 -31.29 -8.08
C LYS A 363 0.99 -31.55 -8.95
#